data_01a21cf2cce419959c119af68613ddf8
#
_entry.id   01a21cf2cce419959c119af68613ddf8
#
_cell.length_a   1.000
_cell.length_b   1.000
_cell.length_c   1.000
_cell.angle_alpha   90.00
_cell.angle_beta   90.00
_cell.angle_gamma   90.00
#
_symmetry.space_group_name_H-M   'P 1'
#
loop_
_entity.id
_entity.type
_entity.pdbx_description
1 polymer ?
#
loop_
_entity_poly.entity_id
_entity_poly.type
_entity_poly.pdbx_seq_one_letter_code
_entity_poly.pdbx_strand_id
1 'polypeptide(L)'
;MEKNIPWSWRCQWSLISITAIALVVYNAAANMWLLRPSPSCPASVSSPLPPEPTSCEPCIDTASNTVDDDPMARIDLRLGRWDFSRSFRTFDNAAVGDLYSEVSNGRRVCLATQSSIERLHELLRIAAHWTGPISVAVFVAGDEMRLLRAFATWLFRCNPEVYSRIALHIATPSEKPAIFGSMPSWARDCNVKPLPPGERKADTVAWRARHPYPQNHLRNLARKNCHTSHVFLVDVDIVPSRGMAESLDKLDRRVANFPTNKSELVRLSRNKLAIPFHRKVFIYNQYASNFSKWEASGGNESAESHVSHNVTNFELLYEPFYVAPDTVPPHDERFLGYGFTRNTQ
;
A
#
# COMPACT_ATOMS: atom_id res chain seq x y z
N MET A 1 -47.95 -41.34 35.20
CA MET A 1 -47.39 -40.09 35.77
C MET A 1 -47.22 -39.10 34.63
N GLU A 2 -48.23 -38.32 34.35
CA GLU A 2 -48.15 -37.21 33.39
C GLU A 2 -47.47 -36.03 34.07
N LYS A 3 -46.29 -35.67 33.56
CA LYS A 3 -45.58 -34.46 34.01
C LYS A 3 -46.31 -33.23 33.46
N ASN A 4 -47.02 -32.51 34.31
CA ASN A 4 -47.61 -31.21 34.00
C ASN A 4 -46.48 -30.22 33.68
N ILE A 5 -46.32 -29.89 32.40
CA ILE A 5 -45.40 -28.83 31.93
C ILE A 5 -46.10 -27.50 32.28
N PRO A 6 -45.40 -26.53 32.95
CA PRO A 6 -46.01 -25.26 33.33
C PRO A 6 -46.49 -24.47 32.11
N TRP A 7 -47.62 -23.83 32.24
CA TRP A 7 -48.32 -23.09 31.16
C TRP A 7 -47.46 -21.98 30.51
N SER A 8 -46.50 -21.42 31.23
CA SER A 8 -45.52 -20.43 30.75
C SER A 8 -44.63 -20.96 29.64
N TRP A 9 -44.26 -22.22 29.65
CA TRP A 9 -43.40 -22.83 28.62
C TRP A 9 -44.15 -23.08 27.30
N ARG A 10 -45.42 -23.39 27.36
CA ARG A 10 -46.23 -23.56 26.14
C ARG A 10 -46.42 -22.26 25.38
N CYS A 11 -46.57 -21.14 26.11
CA CYS A 11 -46.71 -19.82 25.51
C CYS A 11 -45.40 -19.32 24.85
N GLN A 12 -44.24 -19.60 25.47
CA GLN A 12 -42.92 -19.24 24.91
C GLN A 12 -42.61 -20.01 23.63
N TRP A 13 -42.89 -21.31 23.57
CA TRP A 13 -42.69 -22.09 22.35
C TRP A 13 -43.60 -21.64 21.19
N SER A 14 -44.81 -21.24 21.47
CA SER A 14 -45.72 -20.68 20.49
C SER A 14 -45.22 -19.35 19.91
N LEU A 15 -44.70 -18.46 20.75
CA LEU A 15 -44.11 -17.20 20.32
C LEU A 15 -42.84 -17.39 19.47
N ILE A 16 -41.95 -18.31 19.86
CA ILE A 16 -40.76 -18.64 19.09
C ILE A 16 -41.12 -19.20 17.72
N SER A 17 -42.14 -20.08 17.66
CA SER A 17 -42.60 -20.65 16.39
C SER A 17 -43.21 -19.59 15.48
N ILE A 18 -43.99 -18.66 16.01
CA ILE A 18 -44.60 -17.55 15.26
C ILE A 18 -43.51 -16.61 14.72
N THR A 19 -42.50 -16.26 15.54
CA THR A 19 -41.40 -15.39 15.09
C THR A 19 -40.55 -16.07 14.04
N ALA A 20 -40.27 -17.38 14.16
CA ALA A 20 -39.52 -18.13 13.15
C ALA A 20 -40.28 -18.19 11.81
N ILE A 21 -41.59 -18.44 11.83
CA ILE A 21 -42.42 -18.44 10.62
C ILE A 21 -42.45 -17.03 9.98
N ALA A 22 -42.62 -15.98 10.79
CA ALA A 22 -42.60 -14.61 10.29
C ALA A 22 -41.27 -14.25 9.61
N LEU A 23 -40.11 -14.68 10.17
CA LEU A 23 -38.80 -14.49 9.58
C LEU A 23 -38.63 -15.24 8.24
N VAL A 24 -39.14 -16.46 8.16
CA VAL A 24 -39.09 -17.23 6.91
C VAL A 24 -39.93 -16.58 5.82
N VAL A 25 -41.17 -16.16 6.16
CA VAL A 25 -42.06 -15.46 5.21
C VAL A 25 -41.43 -14.14 4.74
N TYR A 26 -40.87 -13.37 5.67
CA TYR A 26 -40.20 -12.10 5.33
C TYR A 26 -39.01 -12.33 4.37
N ASN A 27 -38.14 -13.30 4.65
CA ASN A 27 -37.02 -13.62 3.79
C ASN A 27 -37.51 -14.12 2.41
N ALA A 28 -38.53 -14.93 2.34
CA ALA A 28 -39.11 -15.38 1.08
C ALA A 28 -39.66 -14.21 0.25
N ALA A 29 -40.42 -13.31 0.90
CA ALA A 29 -40.95 -12.12 0.25
C ALA A 29 -39.87 -11.17 -0.24
N ALA A 30 -38.80 -10.94 0.56
CA ALA A 30 -37.64 -10.11 0.19
C ALA A 30 -36.90 -10.69 -1.01
N ASN A 31 -36.66 -12.00 -1.02
CA ASN A 31 -36.03 -12.67 -2.16
C ASN A 31 -36.90 -12.62 -3.43
N MET A 32 -38.22 -12.80 -3.32
CA MET A 32 -39.12 -12.64 -4.46
C MET A 32 -39.16 -11.20 -4.99
N TRP A 33 -39.03 -10.21 -4.10
CA TRP A 33 -38.95 -8.81 -4.52
C TRP A 33 -37.64 -8.50 -5.26
N LEU A 34 -36.51 -9.05 -4.81
CA LEU A 34 -35.20 -8.91 -5.45
C LEU A 34 -35.09 -9.65 -6.79
N LEU A 35 -35.85 -10.74 -6.96
CA LEU A 35 -35.88 -11.53 -8.20
C LEU A 35 -36.89 -11.02 -9.22
N ARG A 36 -37.61 -9.91 -8.96
CA ARG A 36 -38.50 -9.32 -9.96
C ARG A 36 -37.67 -8.89 -11.17
N PRO A 37 -37.98 -9.36 -12.37
CA PRO A 37 -37.33 -8.87 -13.58
C PRO A 37 -37.55 -7.36 -13.68
N SER A 38 -36.49 -6.63 -13.93
CA SER A 38 -36.60 -5.20 -14.25
C SER A 38 -37.59 -5.00 -15.38
N PRO A 39 -38.42 -3.93 -15.34
CA PRO A 39 -39.35 -3.66 -16.43
C PRO A 39 -38.54 -3.58 -17.73
N SER A 40 -38.84 -4.49 -18.65
CA SER A 40 -38.27 -4.49 -19.99
C SER A 40 -38.60 -3.16 -20.65
N CYS A 41 -37.61 -2.47 -21.18
CA CYS A 41 -37.82 -1.30 -22.02
C CYS A 41 -38.80 -1.72 -23.15
N PRO A 42 -39.80 -0.89 -23.52
CA PRO A 42 -40.69 -1.18 -24.60
C PRO A 42 -39.87 -1.36 -25.89
N ALA A 43 -40.11 -2.46 -26.61
CA ALA A 43 -39.50 -2.74 -27.88
C ALA A 43 -39.75 -1.54 -28.80
N SER A 44 -38.67 -0.89 -29.24
CA SER A 44 -38.74 0.18 -30.22
C SER A 44 -39.27 -0.39 -31.52
N VAL A 45 -40.33 0.20 -32.01
CA VAL A 45 -40.93 -0.03 -33.31
C VAL A 45 -39.82 0.04 -34.41
N SER A 46 -39.64 -1.00 -35.15
CA SER A 46 -38.71 -1.08 -36.27
C SER A 46 -39.07 -0.06 -37.35
N SER A 47 -38.35 1.06 -37.36
CA SER A 47 -38.28 1.92 -38.55
C SER A 47 -37.27 1.33 -39.55
N PRO A 48 -37.50 1.44 -40.86
CA PRO A 48 -36.59 0.87 -41.88
C PRO A 48 -35.21 1.55 -41.76
N LEU A 49 -34.15 0.72 -41.81
CA LEU A 49 -32.77 1.14 -41.83
C LEU A 49 -32.52 2.14 -42.99
N PRO A 50 -31.83 3.25 -42.72
CA PRO A 50 -31.18 4.04 -43.77
C PRO A 50 -30.01 3.23 -44.38
N PRO A 51 -29.64 3.48 -45.64
CA PRO A 51 -28.54 2.75 -46.29
C PRO A 51 -27.22 2.96 -45.55
N GLU A 52 -26.43 1.88 -45.44
CA GLU A 52 -25.11 1.86 -44.83
C GLU A 52 -24.21 3.00 -45.37
N PRO A 53 -23.59 3.81 -44.52
CA PRO A 53 -22.53 4.71 -44.95
C PRO A 53 -21.26 3.90 -45.20
N THR A 54 -20.87 3.81 -46.45
CA THR A 54 -19.59 3.27 -46.94
C THR A 54 -18.46 4.25 -46.64
N SER A 55 -18.09 4.40 -45.41
CA SER A 55 -16.73 4.78 -44.89
C SER A 55 -16.85 4.96 -43.41
N CYS A 56 -16.17 4.11 -42.67
CA CYS A 56 -15.83 4.44 -41.27
C CYS A 56 -14.76 5.55 -41.31
N GLU A 57 -15.15 6.81 -41.29
CA GLU A 57 -14.26 7.82 -40.80
C GLU A 57 -13.99 7.52 -39.33
N PRO A 58 -12.71 7.51 -38.88
CA PRO A 58 -12.43 7.36 -37.45
C PRO A 58 -13.14 8.51 -36.73
N CYS A 59 -13.91 8.17 -35.68
CA CYS A 59 -14.45 9.17 -34.78
C CYS A 59 -13.29 9.99 -34.25
N ILE A 60 -13.04 11.14 -34.85
CA ILE A 60 -12.19 12.16 -34.26
C ILE A 60 -13.01 12.71 -33.10
N ASP A 61 -12.75 12.18 -31.92
CA ASP A 61 -13.16 12.81 -30.69
C ASP A 61 -12.55 14.23 -30.70
N THR A 62 -13.35 15.21 -31.10
CA THR A 62 -13.09 16.62 -30.85
C THR A 62 -13.36 16.95 -29.38
N ALA A 63 -12.95 16.05 -28.48
CA ALA A 63 -12.67 16.39 -27.11
C ALA A 63 -11.35 17.15 -27.13
N SER A 64 -11.41 18.43 -26.79
CA SER A 64 -10.27 19.31 -26.60
C SER A 64 -9.05 18.55 -26.10
N ASN A 65 -7.96 18.53 -26.88
CA ASN A 65 -6.64 18.01 -26.50
C ASN A 65 -6.00 18.85 -25.37
N THR A 66 -6.69 19.04 -24.27
CA THR A 66 -6.05 19.21 -22.98
C THR A 66 -5.80 17.79 -22.47
N VAL A 67 -4.63 17.24 -22.77
CA VAL A 67 -4.11 16.09 -22.05
C VAL A 67 -4.29 16.42 -20.58
N ASP A 68 -5.18 15.68 -19.91
CA ASP A 68 -5.41 15.90 -18.49
C ASP A 68 -4.12 15.48 -17.79
N ASP A 69 -3.24 16.45 -17.55
CA ASP A 69 -1.90 16.25 -16.97
C ASP A 69 -1.97 15.79 -15.49
N ASP A 70 -3.16 15.54 -14.97
CA ASP A 70 -3.36 15.06 -13.61
C ASP A 70 -3.46 13.53 -13.56
N PRO A 71 -2.40 12.84 -13.14
CA PRO A 71 -2.40 11.37 -13.04
C PRO A 71 -3.47 10.80 -12.09
N MET A 72 -4.04 11.65 -11.22
CA MET A 72 -5.05 11.27 -10.23
C MET A 72 -6.47 11.77 -10.59
N ALA A 73 -6.69 12.29 -11.80
CA ALA A 73 -7.99 12.83 -12.21
C ALA A 73 -9.15 11.83 -12.09
N ARG A 74 -8.86 10.54 -12.24
CA ARG A 74 -9.86 9.46 -12.24
C ARG A 74 -10.10 8.82 -10.87
N ILE A 75 -9.43 9.27 -9.81
CA ILE A 75 -9.63 8.72 -8.47
C ILE A 75 -11.02 9.08 -7.93
N ASP A 76 -11.77 8.08 -7.50
CA ASP A 76 -13.00 8.27 -6.72
C ASP A 76 -12.75 7.96 -5.25
N LEU A 77 -12.71 9.01 -4.42
CA LEU A 77 -12.46 8.87 -2.98
C LEU A 77 -13.58 8.13 -2.23
N ARG A 78 -14.69 7.76 -2.90
CA ARG A 78 -15.74 6.92 -2.33
C ARG A 78 -15.47 5.43 -2.45
N LEU A 79 -14.56 5.03 -3.35
CA LEU A 79 -14.29 3.63 -3.70
C LEU A 79 -13.13 3.00 -2.91
N GLY A 80 -12.49 3.73 -2.00
CA GLY A 80 -11.39 3.20 -1.20
C GLY A 80 -11.81 2.06 -0.26
N ARG A 81 -10.89 1.16 0.02
CA ARG A 81 -11.08 0.05 0.95
C ARG A 81 -10.84 0.49 2.39
N TRP A 82 -11.69 0.06 3.29
CA TRP A 82 -11.51 0.27 4.72
C TRP A 82 -10.52 -0.75 5.31
N ASP A 83 -9.72 -0.30 6.27
CA ASP A 83 -9.01 -1.19 7.17
C ASP A 83 -10.00 -1.91 8.10
N PHE A 84 -9.51 -2.90 8.84
CA PHE A 84 -10.36 -3.69 9.74
C PHE A 84 -11.05 -2.83 10.82
N SER A 85 -10.36 -1.83 11.34
CA SER A 85 -10.87 -0.93 12.38
C SER A 85 -11.77 0.19 11.83
N ARG A 86 -11.88 0.33 10.51
CA ARG A 86 -12.52 1.45 9.81
C ARG A 86 -11.94 2.83 10.18
N SER A 87 -10.71 2.85 10.65
CA SER A 87 -9.99 4.07 10.98
C SER A 87 -9.37 4.73 9.77
N PHE A 88 -9.00 3.91 8.76
CA PHE A 88 -8.37 4.39 7.53
C PHE A 88 -9.06 3.82 6.30
N ARG A 89 -9.13 4.65 5.26
CA ARG A 89 -9.53 4.22 3.92
C ARG A 89 -8.31 4.25 3.01
N THR A 90 -8.06 3.16 2.29
CA THR A 90 -6.90 2.99 1.43
C THR A 90 -7.29 2.92 -0.04
N PHE A 91 -6.43 3.47 -0.89
CA PHE A 91 -6.57 3.47 -2.33
C PHE A 91 -5.28 2.92 -2.93
N ASP A 92 -5.38 1.75 -3.53
CA ASP A 92 -4.28 1.15 -4.26
C ASP A 92 -4.14 1.84 -5.61
N ASN A 93 -2.90 2.03 -6.09
CA ASN A 93 -2.63 2.51 -7.43
C ASN A 93 -3.36 3.82 -7.77
N ALA A 94 -3.31 4.78 -6.85
CA ALA A 94 -3.91 6.10 -7.03
C ALA A 94 -3.32 6.87 -8.21
N ALA A 95 -2.02 6.68 -8.47
CA ALA A 95 -1.34 7.06 -9.69
C ALA A 95 -0.23 6.04 -9.95
N VAL A 96 -0.09 5.60 -11.20
CA VAL A 96 0.90 4.59 -11.59
C VAL A 96 1.60 5.07 -12.85
N GLY A 97 2.92 5.03 -12.81
CA GLY A 97 3.74 5.29 -13.98
C GLY A 97 3.56 4.21 -15.05
N ASP A 98 3.61 4.61 -16.29
CA ASP A 98 3.37 3.77 -17.48
C ASP A 98 4.30 2.56 -17.58
N LEU A 99 5.54 2.71 -17.13
CA LEU A 99 6.54 1.62 -17.14
C LEU A 99 6.60 0.83 -15.82
N TYR A 100 5.78 1.17 -14.81
CA TYR A 100 5.87 0.52 -13.49
C TYR A 100 5.74 -1.01 -13.58
N SER A 101 4.77 -1.50 -14.32
CA SER A 101 4.54 -2.94 -14.50
C SER A 101 5.66 -3.60 -15.28
N GLU A 102 6.16 -2.98 -16.34
CA GLU A 102 7.26 -3.49 -17.15
C GLU A 102 8.55 -3.58 -16.32
N VAL A 103 8.89 -2.50 -15.62
CA VAL A 103 10.07 -2.45 -14.74
C VAL A 103 9.93 -3.46 -13.60
N SER A 104 8.74 -3.65 -13.04
CA SER A 104 8.48 -4.67 -12.00
C SER A 104 8.70 -6.09 -12.52
N ASN A 105 8.28 -6.38 -13.76
CA ASN A 105 8.50 -7.69 -14.39
C ASN A 105 9.98 -7.93 -14.72
N GLY A 106 10.74 -6.87 -15.02
CA GLY A 106 12.17 -6.95 -15.34
C GLY A 106 13.10 -6.97 -14.12
N ARG A 107 12.57 -6.68 -12.92
CA ARG A 107 13.32 -6.60 -11.66
C ARG A 107 12.79 -7.62 -10.65
N ARG A 108 13.62 -8.02 -9.71
CA ARG A 108 13.24 -8.97 -8.66
C ARG A 108 12.89 -8.28 -7.35
N VAL A 109 13.36 -7.07 -7.15
CA VAL A 109 13.18 -6.31 -5.91
C VAL A 109 12.51 -4.98 -6.21
N CYS A 110 11.36 -4.74 -5.59
CA CYS A 110 10.71 -3.45 -5.53
C CYS A 110 11.08 -2.73 -4.23
N LEU A 111 11.32 -1.43 -4.32
CA LEU A 111 11.46 -0.59 -3.14
C LEU A 111 10.05 -0.16 -2.69
N ALA A 112 9.66 -0.56 -1.48
CA ALA A 112 8.43 -0.10 -0.84
C ALA A 112 8.76 0.95 0.21
N THR A 113 8.05 2.08 0.19
CA THR A 113 8.23 3.15 1.18
C THR A 113 6.92 3.82 1.53
N GLN A 114 6.92 4.59 2.58
CA GLN A 114 5.76 5.34 3.03
C GLN A 114 6.16 6.79 3.33
N SER A 115 5.22 7.70 3.15
CA SER A 115 5.47 9.12 3.36
C SER A 115 4.24 9.87 3.85
N SER A 116 4.48 10.95 4.55
CA SER A 116 3.54 12.04 4.70
C SER A 116 3.79 13.11 3.63
N ILE A 117 2.84 14.02 3.43
CA ILE A 117 2.95 15.07 2.41
C ILE A 117 4.21 15.92 2.60
N GLU A 118 4.54 16.30 3.82
CA GLU A 118 5.69 17.16 4.11
C GLU A 118 7.05 16.50 3.79
N ARG A 119 7.10 15.18 3.76
CA ARG A 119 8.32 14.43 3.48
C ARG A 119 8.36 13.81 2.09
N LEU A 120 7.30 13.94 1.33
CA LEU A 120 7.18 13.29 0.02
C LEU A 120 8.25 13.76 -0.99
N HIS A 121 8.80 14.95 -0.80
CA HIS A 121 9.91 15.47 -1.61
C HIS A 121 11.21 14.61 -1.50
N GLU A 122 11.39 13.86 -0.41
CA GLU A 122 12.54 12.95 -0.25
C GLU A 122 12.51 11.78 -1.24
N LEU A 123 11.34 11.45 -1.80
CA LEU A 123 11.19 10.45 -2.84
C LEU A 123 12.09 10.70 -4.05
N LEU A 124 12.35 11.95 -4.38
CA LEU A 124 13.26 12.31 -5.48
C LEU A 124 14.70 11.85 -5.22
N ARG A 125 15.14 11.89 -3.95
CA ARG A 125 16.48 11.41 -3.56
C ARG A 125 16.57 9.89 -3.65
N ILE A 126 15.53 9.18 -3.23
CA ILE A 126 15.44 7.72 -3.40
C ILE A 126 15.50 7.39 -4.89
N ALA A 127 14.65 8.04 -5.70
CA ALA A 127 14.54 7.78 -7.13
C ALA A 127 15.82 8.07 -7.91
N ALA A 128 16.65 9.02 -7.47
CA ALA A 128 17.95 9.30 -8.07
C ALA A 128 18.98 8.17 -7.88
N HIS A 129 18.76 7.29 -6.90
CA HIS A 129 19.70 6.21 -6.55
C HIS A 129 19.13 4.81 -6.82
N TRP A 130 17.82 4.67 -6.85
CA TRP A 130 17.11 3.41 -7.09
C TRP A 130 16.53 3.38 -8.50
N THR A 131 16.97 2.48 -9.33
CA THR A 131 16.57 2.35 -10.74
C THR A 131 15.42 1.35 -10.96
N GLY A 132 15.07 0.58 -9.93
CA GLY A 132 13.96 -0.37 -9.97
C GLY A 132 12.58 0.27 -9.72
N PRO A 133 11.52 -0.54 -9.63
CA PRO A 133 10.18 -0.04 -9.31
C PRO A 133 10.12 0.47 -7.88
N ILE A 134 9.30 1.52 -7.66
CA ILE A 134 9.11 2.15 -6.35
C ILE A 134 7.60 2.20 -6.06
N SER A 135 7.19 1.56 -4.98
CA SER A 135 5.83 1.60 -4.45
C SER A 135 5.77 2.52 -3.23
N VAL A 136 4.94 3.55 -3.28
CA VAL A 136 4.89 4.60 -2.24
C VAL A 136 3.48 4.75 -1.69
N ALA A 137 3.30 4.49 -0.40
CA ALA A 137 2.06 4.78 0.30
C ALA A 137 2.13 6.16 0.98
N VAL A 138 1.18 7.02 0.69
CA VAL A 138 1.13 8.39 1.20
C VAL A 138 -0.05 8.57 2.14
N PHE A 139 0.21 9.09 3.33
CA PHE A 139 -0.84 9.47 4.27
C PHE A 139 -1.36 10.87 3.93
N VAL A 140 -2.66 10.96 3.71
CA VAL A 140 -3.33 12.18 3.23
C VAL A 140 -4.55 12.47 4.10
N ALA A 141 -4.55 13.62 4.76
CA ALA A 141 -5.67 14.08 5.58
C ALA A 141 -6.24 15.40 5.03
N GLY A 142 -7.57 15.50 4.94
CA GLY A 142 -8.25 16.74 4.56
C GLY A 142 -7.73 17.33 3.24
N ASP A 143 -7.27 18.56 3.28
CA ASP A 143 -6.80 19.32 2.12
C ASP A 143 -5.45 18.88 1.54
N GLU A 144 -4.76 17.94 2.19
CA GLU A 144 -3.48 17.42 1.70
C GLU A 144 -3.62 16.69 0.34
N MET A 145 -4.84 16.25 -0.02
CA MET A 145 -5.10 15.61 -1.33
C MET A 145 -4.75 16.51 -2.52
N ARG A 146 -5.04 17.82 -2.42
CA ARG A 146 -4.65 18.77 -3.48
C ARG A 146 -3.14 18.86 -3.67
N LEU A 147 -2.37 18.71 -2.57
CA LEU A 147 -0.91 18.73 -2.59
C LEU A 147 -0.33 17.43 -3.17
N LEU A 148 -0.92 16.28 -2.84
CA LEU A 148 -0.52 15.01 -3.42
C LEU A 148 -0.76 14.98 -4.93
N ARG A 149 -1.95 15.45 -5.38
CA ARG A 149 -2.25 15.57 -6.81
C ARG A 149 -1.28 16.52 -7.52
N ALA A 150 -1.00 17.66 -6.89
CA ALA A 150 -0.04 18.63 -7.42
C ALA A 150 1.38 18.03 -7.53
N PHE A 151 1.81 17.25 -6.54
CA PHE A 151 3.11 16.57 -6.58
C PHE A 151 3.15 15.51 -7.68
N ALA A 152 2.10 14.70 -7.83
CA ALA A 152 2.02 13.69 -8.89
C ALA A 152 2.03 14.33 -10.27
N THR A 153 1.28 15.43 -10.48
CA THR A 153 1.27 16.21 -11.72
C THR A 153 2.65 16.81 -12.01
N TRP A 154 3.28 17.41 -11.01
CA TRP A 154 4.63 17.96 -11.15
C TRP A 154 5.64 16.85 -11.51
N LEU A 155 5.58 15.71 -10.83
CA LEU A 155 6.47 14.58 -11.09
C LEU A 155 6.28 14.03 -12.51
N PHE A 156 5.03 13.87 -12.95
CA PHE A 156 4.68 13.43 -14.30
C PHE A 156 5.25 14.35 -15.38
N ARG A 157 5.11 15.69 -15.18
CA ARG A 157 5.55 16.68 -16.18
C ARG A 157 7.05 16.93 -16.15
N CYS A 158 7.62 17.04 -14.95
CA CYS A 158 8.97 17.56 -14.78
C CYS A 158 10.04 16.48 -14.58
N ASN A 159 9.62 15.27 -14.22
CA ASN A 159 10.50 14.11 -14.02
C ASN A 159 9.84 12.82 -14.54
N PRO A 160 9.47 12.77 -15.83
CA PRO A 160 8.73 11.63 -16.39
C PRO A 160 9.47 10.30 -16.24
N GLU A 161 10.81 10.28 -16.33
CA GLU A 161 11.63 9.09 -16.13
C GLU A 161 11.52 8.52 -14.70
N VAL A 162 11.35 9.41 -13.71
CA VAL A 162 11.14 9.01 -12.32
C VAL A 162 9.71 8.55 -12.14
N TYR A 163 8.74 9.32 -12.65
CA TYR A 163 7.33 9.02 -12.55
C TYR A 163 6.99 7.65 -13.16
N SER A 164 7.54 7.35 -14.34
CA SER A 164 7.21 6.15 -15.13
C SER A 164 7.35 4.83 -14.36
N ARG A 165 8.18 4.78 -13.32
CA ARG A 165 8.47 3.59 -12.51
C ARG A 165 7.97 3.68 -11.06
N ILE A 166 7.10 4.65 -10.76
CA ILE A 166 6.52 4.84 -9.43
C ILE A 166 5.04 4.45 -9.43
N ALA A 167 4.60 3.78 -8.36
CA ALA A 167 3.19 3.62 -8.01
C ALA A 167 2.90 4.34 -6.70
N LEU A 168 1.92 5.25 -6.72
CA LEU A 168 1.46 6.00 -5.55
C LEU A 168 0.15 5.39 -5.03
N HIS A 169 0.08 5.20 -3.73
CA HIS A 169 -1.08 4.68 -3.01
C HIS A 169 -1.47 5.67 -1.92
N ILE A 170 -2.73 5.71 -1.53
CA ILE A 170 -3.23 6.66 -0.54
C ILE A 170 -3.81 5.92 0.65
N ALA A 171 -3.53 6.42 1.86
CA ALA A 171 -4.31 6.14 3.04
C ALA A 171 -4.84 7.45 3.64
N THR A 172 -6.14 7.50 3.91
CA THR A 172 -6.81 8.67 4.49
C THR A 172 -7.58 8.29 5.76
N PRO A 173 -7.53 9.11 6.81
CA PRO A 173 -8.23 8.80 8.05
C PRO A 173 -9.74 9.03 7.91
N SER A 174 -10.53 8.24 8.64
CA SER A 174 -12.00 8.40 8.67
C SER A 174 -12.46 9.72 9.28
N GLU A 175 -11.73 10.21 10.30
CA GLU A 175 -12.08 11.44 11.02
C GLU A 175 -11.75 12.71 10.23
N LYS A 176 -10.78 12.66 9.33
CA LYS A 176 -10.42 13.78 8.46
C LYS A 176 -10.13 13.26 7.05
N PRO A 177 -11.16 12.81 6.34
CA PRO A 177 -10.98 12.19 5.02
C PRO A 177 -10.38 13.17 4.02
N ALA A 178 -9.64 12.64 3.07
CA ALA A 178 -9.07 13.40 1.96
C ALA A 178 -10.19 14.09 1.16
N ILE A 179 -9.99 15.34 0.83
CA ILE A 179 -10.90 16.14 0.01
C ILE A 179 -10.17 16.72 -1.20
N PHE A 180 -10.84 16.68 -2.35
CA PHE A 180 -10.34 17.37 -3.52
C PHE A 180 -10.37 18.89 -3.32
N GLY A 181 -9.42 19.55 -3.96
CA GLY A 181 -9.33 21.00 -4.01
C GLY A 181 -8.54 21.44 -5.26
N SER A 182 -8.50 22.75 -5.50
CA SER A 182 -7.68 23.30 -6.57
C SER A 182 -6.20 23.04 -6.32
N MET A 183 -5.50 22.58 -7.35
CA MET A 183 -4.05 22.37 -7.27
C MET A 183 -3.31 23.72 -7.21
N PRO A 184 -2.21 23.81 -6.44
CA PRO A 184 -1.31 24.95 -6.47
C PRO A 184 -0.69 25.17 -7.84
N SER A 185 -0.32 26.42 -8.15
CA SER A 185 0.28 26.79 -9.44
C SER A 185 1.61 26.08 -9.73
N TRP A 186 2.40 25.81 -8.69
CA TRP A 186 3.69 25.10 -8.82
C TRP A 186 3.56 23.70 -9.41
N ALA A 187 2.37 23.09 -9.37
CA ALA A 187 2.14 21.76 -9.92
C ALA A 187 2.51 21.65 -11.42
N ARG A 188 2.51 22.74 -12.14
CA ARG A 188 2.79 22.80 -13.58
C ARG A 188 4.07 23.56 -13.93
N ASP A 189 4.82 24.03 -12.94
CA ASP A 189 6.06 24.77 -13.12
C ASP A 189 7.27 23.96 -12.72
N CYS A 190 8.04 23.52 -13.69
CA CYS A 190 9.24 22.70 -13.46
C CYS A 190 10.42 23.49 -12.88
N ASN A 191 10.37 24.82 -12.85
CA ASN A 191 11.41 25.64 -12.24
C ASN A 191 11.20 25.83 -10.74
N VAL A 192 10.03 25.44 -10.23
CA VAL A 192 9.70 25.56 -8.80
C VAL A 192 9.87 24.21 -8.10
N LYS A 193 10.51 24.23 -6.93
CA LYS A 193 10.60 23.03 -6.09
C LYS A 193 9.21 22.62 -5.61
N PRO A 194 8.82 21.33 -5.77
CA PRO A 194 7.50 20.86 -5.34
C PRO A 194 7.36 20.90 -3.81
N LEU A 195 6.12 21.03 -3.35
CA LEU A 195 5.76 21.03 -1.94
C LEU A 195 6.47 22.13 -1.10
N PRO A 196 6.34 23.40 -1.46
CA PRO A 196 6.91 24.47 -0.66
C PRO A 196 6.29 24.49 0.76
N PRO A 197 7.04 24.98 1.78
CA PRO A 197 6.53 25.10 3.13
C PRO A 197 5.26 25.98 3.22
N GLY A 198 4.37 25.70 4.16
CA GLY A 198 3.18 26.53 4.44
C GLY A 198 1.95 26.25 3.58
N GLU A 199 2.02 25.31 2.65
CA GLU A 199 0.88 24.98 1.76
C GLU A 199 -0.30 24.28 2.46
N ARG A 200 -0.06 23.60 3.59
CA ARG A 200 -1.13 22.90 4.33
C ARG A 200 -1.95 23.87 5.17
N LYS A 201 -3.25 23.64 5.28
CA LYS A 201 -4.11 24.41 6.16
C LYS A 201 -3.76 24.19 7.63
N ALA A 202 -3.85 25.24 8.43
CA ALA A 202 -3.50 25.21 9.84
C ALA A 202 -4.33 24.16 10.64
N ASP A 203 -5.60 23.98 10.30
CA ASP A 203 -6.46 22.97 10.95
C ASP A 203 -6.02 21.53 10.64
N THR A 204 -5.54 21.26 9.42
CA THR A 204 -4.98 19.95 9.06
C THR A 204 -3.66 19.71 9.78
N VAL A 205 -2.79 20.70 9.86
CA VAL A 205 -1.54 20.60 10.63
C VAL A 205 -1.82 20.34 12.10
N ALA A 206 -2.75 21.09 12.70
CA ALA A 206 -3.13 20.91 14.12
C ALA A 206 -3.80 19.54 14.38
N TRP A 207 -4.58 19.03 13.44
CA TRP A 207 -5.16 17.69 13.52
C TRP A 207 -4.04 16.62 13.49
N ARG A 208 -3.13 16.70 12.53
CA ARG A 208 -1.99 15.80 12.39
C ARG A 208 -1.11 15.73 13.63
N ALA A 209 -0.88 16.85 14.30
CA ALA A 209 -0.09 16.91 15.53
C ALA A 209 -0.72 16.15 16.71
N ARG A 210 -2.04 15.93 16.68
CA ARG A 210 -2.79 15.24 17.74
C ARG A 210 -3.11 13.77 17.44
N HIS A 211 -2.90 13.31 16.20
CA HIS A 211 -3.26 11.97 15.78
C HIS A 211 -2.03 11.17 15.37
N PRO A 212 -1.94 9.91 15.80
CA PRO A 212 -0.78 9.08 15.50
C PRO A 212 -0.66 8.78 14.00
N TYR A 213 0.55 8.70 13.51
CA TYR A 213 0.83 8.36 12.11
C TYR A 213 0.67 6.87 11.87
N PRO A 214 -0.10 6.41 10.85
CA PRO A 214 -0.41 5.01 10.62
C PRO A 214 0.70 4.28 9.86
N GLN A 215 1.90 4.23 10.43
CA GLN A 215 3.10 3.78 9.73
C GLN A 215 2.99 2.35 9.20
N ASN A 216 2.44 1.41 9.99
CA ASN A 216 2.32 0.02 9.58
C ASN A 216 1.25 -0.19 8.50
N HIS A 217 0.14 0.53 8.56
CA HIS A 217 -0.86 0.54 7.47
C HIS A 217 -0.23 0.97 6.13
N LEU A 218 0.59 2.03 6.17
CA LEU A 218 1.25 2.54 4.98
C LEU A 218 2.34 1.59 4.47
N ARG A 219 3.12 0.98 5.37
CA ARG A 219 4.12 -0.05 5.00
C ARG A 219 3.45 -1.23 4.31
N ASN A 220 2.37 -1.74 4.89
CA ASN A 220 1.61 -2.84 4.30
C ASN A 220 0.99 -2.43 2.96
N LEU A 221 0.47 -1.21 2.86
CA LEU A 221 -0.12 -0.67 1.63
C LEU A 221 0.93 -0.57 0.51
N ALA A 222 2.11 -0.03 0.78
CA ALA A 222 3.19 0.04 -0.19
C ALA A 222 3.67 -1.36 -0.59
N ARG A 223 3.92 -2.22 0.38
CA ARG A 223 4.46 -3.55 0.16
C ARG A 223 3.57 -4.42 -0.72
N LYS A 224 2.27 -4.51 -0.43
CA LYS A 224 1.33 -5.35 -1.19
C LYS A 224 1.16 -4.94 -2.66
N ASN A 225 1.56 -3.73 -3.02
CA ASN A 225 1.48 -3.20 -4.37
C ASN A 225 2.83 -3.25 -5.12
N CYS A 226 3.83 -3.91 -4.54
CA CYS A 226 5.03 -4.32 -5.25
C CYS A 226 4.73 -5.57 -6.07
N HIS A 227 4.99 -5.53 -7.38
CA HIS A 227 4.73 -6.63 -8.30
C HIS A 227 6.00 -7.44 -8.59
N THR A 228 6.89 -7.57 -7.60
CA THR A 228 8.16 -8.28 -7.69
C THR A 228 8.19 -9.43 -6.68
N SER A 229 9.11 -10.37 -6.86
CA SER A 229 9.25 -11.52 -5.95
C SER A 229 9.75 -11.14 -4.55
N HIS A 230 10.45 -10.03 -4.42
CA HIS A 230 11.02 -9.54 -3.16
C HIS A 230 10.74 -8.05 -2.99
N VAL A 231 10.66 -7.63 -1.74
CA VAL A 231 10.41 -6.24 -1.37
C VAL A 231 11.54 -5.75 -0.47
N PHE A 232 12.06 -4.57 -0.80
CA PHE A 232 12.96 -3.80 0.05
C PHE A 232 12.16 -2.69 0.72
N LEU A 233 11.79 -2.88 1.98
CA LEU A 233 10.96 -1.95 2.73
C LEU A 233 11.84 -0.97 3.51
N VAL A 234 11.72 0.31 3.20
CA VAL A 234 12.50 1.39 3.83
C VAL A 234 11.62 2.61 4.12
N ASP A 235 12.07 3.47 5.02
CA ASP A 235 11.43 4.77 5.23
C ASP A 235 11.88 5.77 4.15
N VAL A 236 11.04 6.78 3.86
CA VAL A 236 11.26 7.70 2.74
C VAL A 236 12.54 8.53 2.82
N ASP A 237 13.16 8.64 3.99
CA ASP A 237 14.44 9.34 4.22
C ASP A 237 15.68 8.42 4.12
N ILE A 238 15.48 7.14 3.90
CA ILE A 238 16.56 6.17 3.67
C ILE A 238 16.88 6.10 2.20
N VAL A 239 18.02 6.66 1.82
CA VAL A 239 18.48 6.67 0.44
C VAL A 239 19.33 5.42 0.17
N PRO A 240 18.93 4.55 -0.78
CA PRO A 240 19.70 3.37 -1.12
C PRO A 240 21.02 3.75 -1.79
N SER A 241 22.02 2.87 -1.73
CA SER A 241 23.25 3.05 -2.46
C SER A 241 23.01 2.97 -3.97
N ARG A 242 23.75 3.77 -4.74
CA ARG A 242 23.68 3.68 -6.22
C ARG A 242 24.03 2.27 -6.70
N GLY A 243 23.29 1.76 -7.67
CA GLY A 243 23.46 0.41 -8.21
C GLY A 243 23.00 -0.71 -7.27
N MET A 244 22.32 -0.37 -6.17
CA MET A 244 21.79 -1.38 -5.22
C MET A 244 20.72 -2.25 -5.87
N ALA A 245 19.80 -1.67 -6.66
CA ALA A 245 18.76 -2.41 -7.36
C ALA A 245 19.38 -3.47 -8.29
N GLU A 246 20.36 -3.07 -9.12
CA GLU A 246 21.08 -3.97 -10.02
C GLU A 246 21.92 -5.01 -9.27
N SER A 247 22.45 -4.64 -8.11
CA SER A 247 23.24 -5.55 -7.29
C SER A 247 22.36 -6.63 -6.67
N LEU A 248 21.14 -6.28 -6.22
CA LEU A 248 20.16 -7.24 -5.71
C LEU A 248 19.66 -8.18 -6.80
N ASP A 249 19.40 -7.68 -8.01
CA ASP A 249 19.05 -8.52 -9.17
C ASP A 249 20.17 -9.49 -9.55
N LYS A 250 21.44 -9.04 -9.48
CA LYS A 250 22.61 -9.88 -9.77
C LYS A 250 22.91 -10.88 -8.66
N LEU A 251 22.66 -10.51 -7.41
CA LEU A 251 22.85 -11.38 -6.27
C LEU A 251 22.02 -12.65 -6.43
N ASP A 252 20.79 -12.48 -6.84
CA ASP A 252 19.88 -13.58 -7.08
C ASP A 252 20.21 -14.39 -8.35
N ARG A 253 20.80 -13.78 -9.39
CA ARG A 253 21.31 -14.51 -10.57
C ARG A 253 22.60 -15.30 -10.30
N ARG A 254 23.43 -14.81 -9.38
CA ARG A 254 24.68 -15.47 -9.00
C ARG A 254 24.48 -16.56 -7.96
N VAL A 255 23.48 -16.39 -7.12
CA VAL A 255 22.95 -17.36 -6.20
C VAL A 255 21.72 -17.90 -6.89
N ALA A 256 21.79 -19.12 -7.41
CA ALA A 256 20.70 -19.74 -8.20
C ALA A 256 19.34 -19.71 -7.48
N ASN A 257 19.36 -19.48 -6.17
CA ASN A 257 18.21 -19.10 -5.33
C ASN A 257 18.68 -18.12 -4.28
N PHE A 258 17.85 -17.15 -3.91
CA PHE A 258 18.03 -16.35 -2.69
C PHE A 258 18.24 -17.33 -1.53
N PRO A 259 19.17 -17.08 -0.57
CA PRO A 259 19.44 -18.06 0.47
C PRO A 259 18.15 -18.45 1.17
N THR A 260 17.76 -19.69 0.98
CA THR A 260 16.51 -20.25 1.54
C THR A 260 16.70 -20.70 2.98
N ASN A 261 17.96 -20.81 3.40
CA ASN A 261 18.33 -21.30 4.72
C ASN A 261 19.50 -20.53 5.32
N LYS A 262 19.66 -20.66 6.62
CA LYS A 262 20.69 -19.98 7.39
C LYS A 262 22.11 -20.40 6.97
N SER A 263 22.35 -21.65 6.71
CA SER A 263 23.68 -22.17 6.37
C SER A 263 24.19 -21.53 5.08
N GLU A 264 23.32 -21.35 4.10
CA GLU A 264 23.64 -20.71 2.85
C GLU A 264 23.92 -19.21 3.04
N LEU A 265 23.09 -18.51 3.84
CA LEU A 265 23.33 -17.10 4.15
C LEU A 265 24.63 -16.88 4.92
N VAL A 266 24.95 -17.75 5.90
CA VAL A 266 26.25 -17.72 6.61
C VAL A 266 27.42 -17.97 5.64
N ARG A 267 27.29 -18.91 4.69
CA ARG A 267 28.29 -19.13 3.65
C ARG A 267 28.51 -17.87 2.80
N LEU A 268 27.42 -17.19 2.40
CA LEU A 268 27.50 -15.93 1.65
C LEU A 268 28.14 -14.82 2.48
N SER A 269 27.82 -14.71 3.77
CA SER A 269 28.42 -13.74 4.70
C SER A 269 29.92 -13.95 4.85
N ARG A 270 30.38 -15.20 5.03
CA ARG A 270 31.80 -15.56 5.11
C ARG A 270 32.56 -15.22 3.81
N ASN A 271 31.91 -15.39 2.67
CA ASN A 271 32.47 -15.06 1.36
C ASN A 271 32.32 -13.56 1.00
N LYS A 272 31.84 -12.72 1.92
CA LYS A 272 31.59 -11.27 1.74
C LYS A 272 30.61 -10.94 0.61
N LEU A 273 29.79 -11.90 0.20
CA LEU A 273 28.72 -11.73 -0.77
C LEU A 273 27.43 -11.23 -0.11
N ALA A 274 27.27 -11.42 1.18
CA ALA A 274 26.25 -10.82 2.02
C ALA A 274 26.91 -10.09 3.19
N ILE A 275 26.41 -8.95 3.58
CA ILE A 275 26.92 -8.15 4.69
C ILE A 275 25.72 -7.70 5.55
N PRO A 276 25.79 -7.82 6.88
CA PRO A 276 24.77 -7.27 7.77
C PRO A 276 24.55 -5.79 7.51
N PHE A 277 23.29 -5.38 7.48
CA PHE A 277 22.92 -3.99 7.28
C PHE A 277 23.54 -3.10 8.37
N HIS A 278 23.93 -1.90 8.02
CA HIS A 278 24.62 -0.92 8.88
C HIS A 278 25.99 -1.33 9.45
N ARG A 279 26.52 -2.49 9.12
CA ARG A 279 27.82 -2.94 9.65
C ARG A 279 28.96 -1.93 9.50
N LYS A 280 28.93 -1.13 8.43
CA LYS A 280 29.98 -0.14 8.11
C LYS A 280 29.62 1.29 8.45
N VAL A 281 28.34 1.60 8.70
CA VAL A 281 27.85 2.96 8.81
C VAL A 281 27.44 3.28 10.25
N PHE A 282 26.46 2.54 10.78
CA PHE A 282 25.93 2.78 12.11
C PHE A 282 25.50 1.46 12.74
N ILE A 283 26.47 0.67 13.19
CA ILE A 283 26.23 -0.68 13.71
C ILE A 283 25.39 -0.70 15.00
N TYR A 284 25.36 0.40 15.75
CA TYR A 284 24.68 0.47 17.05
C TYR A 284 23.22 0.08 17.01
N ASN A 285 22.48 0.50 15.98
CA ASN A 285 21.09 0.09 15.82
C ASN A 285 20.91 -1.38 15.39
N GLN A 286 21.99 -2.15 15.27
CA GLN A 286 22.00 -3.58 14.94
C GLN A 286 22.69 -4.45 16.00
N TYR A 287 23.27 -3.88 17.05
CA TYR A 287 23.98 -4.67 18.06
C TYR A 287 23.12 -5.73 18.74
N ALA A 288 21.83 -5.44 18.96
CA ALA A 288 20.89 -6.38 19.53
C ALA A 288 20.70 -7.64 18.70
N SER A 289 20.94 -7.58 17.38
CA SER A 289 20.87 -8.74 16.47
C SER A 289 22.00 -9.76 16.74
N ASN A 290 23.11 -9.35 17.35
CA ASN A 290 24.27 -10.18 17.66
C ASN A 290 24.66 -11.12 16.50
N PHE A 291 25.05 -10.55 15.38
CA PHE A 291 25.33 -11.28 14.13
C PHE A 291 26.37 -12.39 14.34
N SER A 292 27.40 -12.17 15.16
CA SER A 292 28.42 -13.19 15.42
C SER A 292 27.85 -14.42 16.10
N LYS A 293 26.97 -14.25 17.10
CA LYS A 293 26.26 -15.36 17.75
C LYS A 293 25.32 -16.05 16.78
N TRP A 294 24.60 -15.27 15.95
CA TRP A 294 23.71 -15.79 14.92
C TRP A 294 24.47 -16.61 13.87
N GLU A 295 25.63 -16.15 13.39
CA GLU A 295 26.49 -16.86 12.45
C GLU A 295 27.09 -18.13 13.06
N ALA A 296 27.43 -18.12 14.34
CA ALA A 296 28.04 -19.26 15.05
C ALA A 296 27.04 -20.35 15.42
N SER A 297 25.78 -20.01 15.67
CA SER A 297 24.75 -21.01 15.98
C SER A 297 24.41 -21.82 14.73
N GLY A 298 24.67 -23.13 14.76
CA GLY A 298 24.41 -24.05 13.66
C GLY A 298 22.95 -23.98 13.21
N GLY A 299 22.72 -23.98 11.89
CA GLY A 299 21.37 -24.03 11.32
C GLY A 299 20.88 -25.50 11.32
N ASN A 300 20.23 -25.96 12.36
CA ASN A 300 19.40 -27.16 12.27
C ASN A 300 18.02 -26.70 11.78
N GLU A 301 17.74 -26.91 10.49
CA GLU A 301 16.50 -26.46 9.83
C GLU A 301 15.26 -27.21 10.33
N SER A 302 15.45 -28.33 10.96
CA SER A 302 14.38 -29.13 11.59
C SER A 302 14.14 -28.79 13.07
N ALA A 303 14.90 -27.86 13.66
CA ALA A 303 14.68 -27.45 15.03
C ALA A 303 13.45 -26.53 15.16
N GLU A 304 12.64 -26.79 16.16
CA GLU A 304 11.55 -25.86 16.52
C GLU A 304 12.08 -24.43 16.75
N SER A 305 11.27 -23.46 16.40
CA SER A 305 11.60 -22.05 16.66
C SER A 305 11.86 -21.83 18.15
N HIS A 306 13.02 -21.30 18.49
CA HIS A 306 13.41 -21.05 19.87
C HIS A 306 14.03 -19.65 20.04
N VAL A 307 13.99 -19.14 21.25
CA VAL A 307 14.64 -17.88 21.59
C VAL A 307 16.16 -18.06 21.55
N SER A 308 16.80 -17.44 20.59
CA SER A 308 18.27 -17.53 20.40
C SER A 308 19.03 -16.91 21.58
N HIS A 309 18.58 -15.76 22.08
CA HIS A 309 19.13 -15.03 23.21
C HIS A 309 18.18 -13.95 23.70
N ASN A 310 18.34 -13.56 24.97
CA ASN A 310 17.65 -12.39 25.49
C ASN A 310 18.46 -11.14 25.17
N VAL A 311 17.79 -10.13 24.64
CA VAL A 311 18.37 -8.80 24.44
C VAL A 311 18.23 -8.01 25.74
N THR A 312 19.30 -7.95 26.55
CA THR A 312 19.32 -7.24 27.83
C THR A 312 19.81 -5.82 27.71
N ASN A 313 20.66 -5.55 26.72
CA ASN A 313 21.17 -4.23 26.37
C ASN A 313 20.70 -3.88 24.96
N PHE A 314 19.41 -3.58 24.83
CA PHE A 314 18.94 -3.17 23.53
C PHE A 314 19.12 -1.65 23.38
N GLU A 315 19.67 -1.25 22.27
CA GLU A 315 19.80 0.15 21.91
C GLU A 315 18.41 0.71 21.54
N LEU A 316 18.10 1.91 22.04
CA LEU A 316 16.85 2.61 21.71
C LEU A 316 16.63 2.78 20.20
N LEU A 317 17.72 2.78 19.44
CA LEU A 317 17.75 2.97 17.99
C LEU A 317 17.80 1.65 17.21
N TYR A 318 17.49 0.50 17.83
CA TYR A 318 17.46 -0.77 17.12
C TYR A 318 16.36 -0.81 16.06
N GLU A 319 16.77 -0.81 14.80
CA GLU A 319 15.88 -0.76 13.64
C GLU A 319 16.35 -1.72 12.53
N PRO A 320 15.94 -2.98 12.54
CA PRO A 320 16.32 -3.93 11.51
C PRO A 320 15.67 -3.57 10.17
N PHE A 321 16.48 -3.52 9.10
CA PHE A 321 16.01 -3.44 7.72
C PHE A 321 16.23 -4.77 7.03
N TYR A 322 15.36 -5.12 6.11
CA TYR A 322 15.41 -6.41 5.43
C TYR A 322 14.93 -6.31 3.97
N VAL A 323 15.41 -7.26 3.17
CA VAL A 323 14.82 -7.61 1.88
C VAL A 323 14.18 -8.98 2.06
N ALA A 324 12.90 -9.09 1.78
CA ALA A 324 12.16 -10.32 2.03
C ALA A 324 11.24 -10.66 0.85
N PRO A 325 10.88 -11.95 0.69
CA PRO A 325 9.79 -12.35 -0.18
C PRO A 325 8.49 -11.63 0.20
N ASP A 326 7.59 -11.47 -0.73
CA ASP A 326 6.27 -10.85 -0.47
C ASP A 326 5.39 -11.70 0.48
N THR A 327 5.77 -12.96 0.69
CA THR A 327 5.08 -13.91 1.57
C THR A 327 5.31 -13.70 3.07
N VAL A 328 6.24 -12.82 3.49
CA VAL A 328 6.42 -12.54 4.93
C VAL A 328 5.16 -11.89 5.53
N PRO A 329 4.86 -12.14 6.83
CA PRO A 329 3.70 -11.56 7.47
C PRO A 329 3.64 -10.03 7.34
N PRO A 330 2.43 -9.42 7.28
CA PRO A 330 2.30 -7.97 7.31
C PRO A 330 2.68 -7.41 8.68
N HIS A 331 3.08 -6.15 8.72
CA HIS A 331 3.22 -5.41 9.96
C HIS A 331 1.90 -5.32 10.71
N ASP A 332 1.94 -5.40 12.02
CA ASP A 332 0.74 -5.29 12.85
C ASP A 332 0.20 -3.84 12.85
N GLU A 333 -0.97 -3.66 12.25
CA GLU A 333 -1.60 -2.36 12.06
C GLU A 333 -2.21 -1.77 13.34
N ARG A 334 -2.26 -2.55 14.45
CA ARG A 334 -2.68 -2.04 15.75
C ARG A 334 -1.68 -1.06 16.36
N PHE A 335 -0.42 -1.12 15.94
CA PHE A 335 0.63 -0.18 16.37
C PHE A 335 0.61 1.06 15.49
N LEU A 336 0.25 2.18 16.10
CA LEU A 336 0.19 3.49 15.47
C LEU A 336 1.28 4.42 16.05
N GLY A 337 1.68 5.40 15.27
CA GLY A 337 2.68 6.40 15.66
C GLY A 337 4.09 6.05 15.25
N TYR A 338 5.04 6.88 15.68
CA TYR A 338 6.47 6.67 15.48
C TYR A 338 7.07 5.90 16.65
N GLY A 339 8.09 5.12 16.37
CA GLY A 339 8.85 4.35 17.35
C GLY A 339 8.37 2.89 17.47
N PHE A 340 9.34 2.00 17.56
CA PHE A 340 9.21 0.53 17.73
C PHE A 340 8.27 -0.20 16.77
N THR A 341 7.63 0.49 15.82
CA THR A 341 6.68 -0.12 14.88
C THR A 341 7.31 -1.12 13.93
N ARG A 342 8.63 -1.11 13.73
CA ARG A 342 9.36 -2.13 12.95
C ARG A 342 9.53 -3.45 13.68
N ASN A 343 9.43 -3.46 15.00
CA ASN A 343 9.61 -4.65 15.82
C ASN A 343 8.31 -5.45 15.96
N THR A 344 7.28 -5.10 15.21
CA THR A 344 5.93 -5.68 15.27
C THR A 344 5.63 -6.70 14.16
N GLN A 345 6.67 -7.21 13.54
CA GLN A 345 6.57 -8.32 12.57
C GLN A 345 6.62 -9.66 13.26
#